data_bc795ff179340b49647e134644ace280
#
_entry.id   bc795ff179340b49647e134644ace280
#
_cell.length_a   1.000
_cell.length_b   1.000
_cell.length_c   1.000
_cell.angle_alpha   90.00
_cell.angle_beta   90.00
_cell.angle_gamma   90.00
#
_symmetry.space_group_name_H-M   'P 1'
#
loop_
_entity.id
_entity.type
_entity.pdbx_description
1 polymer ?
#
loop_
_entity_poly.entity_id
_entity_poly.type
_entity_poly.pdbx_seq_one_letter_code
_entity_poly.pdbx_strand_id
1 'polypeptide(L)'
;MKFAAALLLVASAGSAQMRVTALPGKSPLVTFRIVFTTGSAADPAGKPGLAYLTASMLASSGSRDMTYRQITDALFPMAASVNVTVDKEMCAFYGTTHVDNLDAYYQILRAMLLEPGWREDDFKRVKDDAINNLRVGLRSNDEELAKEVLYRNIYAGTPYEHYAGGTVSSLQAMTLDDVRGFYKSQYSQSQLILGLAGGYTPAFLERVKHDFRALPEGPGFRPRMQAPSPIQTDRAVIVDKDTRSVAYSIGFPISVTRESPAYPALLLAASYLGQHRMSSGLLYQEMREKRGLNYGDYAYVEYFPRGMYLFEPQPNLARHYQIFQLWIRPVEPPTAKFALRLALFELDRLIQEGIPEDGFARTRDFLIKYLNVLTRTQSANLGYAIDAMYYDRPNFTAELKAALAKLTRDDINRAIRAHLRTDRLVVTAVTRDGEGLKQQLASPDPSPIKYNSPKPAGILEEDKTVEKRPLGLTAADITVVPVASVFQ
;
A
#
# COMPACT_ATOMS: atom_id res chain seq x y z
N MET A 1 25.12 -5.07 58.22
CA MET A 1 24.81 -3.85 57.46
C MET A 1 25.10 -4.11 55.96
N LYS A 2 24.07 -4.35 55.17
CA LYS A 2 24.18 -4.57 53.74
C LYS A 2 23.69 -3.25 53.06
N PHE A 3 24.59 -2.55 52.39
CA PHE A 3 24.22 -1.41 51.57
C PHE A 3 23.72 -1.92 50.23
N ALA A 4 22.46 -1.64 49.92
CA ALA A 4 21.90 -1.83 48.62
C ALA A 4 22.17 -0.58 47.79
N ALA A 5 23.00 -0.71 46.77
CA ALA A 5 23.20 0.36 45.77
C ALA A 5 22.02 0.35 44.81
N ALA A 6 21.18 1.38 44.85
CA ALA A 6 20.16 1.62 43.86
C ALA A 6 20.82 2.16 42.60
N LEU A 7 20.82 1.38 41.52
CA LEU A 7 21.19 1.82 40.18
C LEU A 7 20.06 2.70 39.64
N LEU A 8 20.27 4.02 39.65
CA LEU A 8 19.43 4.94 38.89
C LEU A 8 19.74 4.74 37.40
N LEU A 9 18.87 4.06 36.66
CA LEU A 9 18.83 4.10 35.21
C LEU A 9 18.37 5.53 34.82
N VAL A 10 19.33 6.39 34.51
CA VAL A 10 19.06 7.62 33.77
C VAL A 10 18.72 7.21 32.34
N ALA A 11 17.45 7.15 32.02
CA ALA A 11 16.99 7.11 30.65
C ALA A 11 17.42 8.44 30.00
N SER A 12 18.50 8.41 29.21
CA SER A 12 18.85 9.53 28.35
C SER A 12 17.68 9.71 27.38
N ALA A 13 16.86 10.72 27.60
CA ALA A 13 15.95 11.24 26.60
C ALA A 13 16.83 11.78 25.46
N GLY A 14 17.18 10.91 24.52
CA GLY A 14 17.78 11.33 23.25
C GLY A 14 16.80 12.33 22.64
N SER A 15 17.23 13.58 22.46
CA SER A 15 16.46 14.57 21.72
C SER A 15 16.09 13.95 20.39
N ALA A 16 14.78 13.85 20.12
CA ALA A 16 14.25 13.24 18.92
C ALA A 16 14.59 14.14 17.71
N GLN A 17 15.76 13.91 17.16
CA GLN A 17 16.33 14.71 16.08
C GLN A 17 15.71 14.30 14.74
N MET A 18 15.38 15.29 13.91
CA MET A 18 14.97 15.12 12.53
C MET A 18 15.96 14.23 11.77
N ARG A 19 15.45 13.19 11.11
CA ARG A 19 16.26 12.29 10.26
C ARG A 19 16.43 12.89 8.86
N VAL A 20 17.58 12.67 8.23
CA VAL A 20 17.89 13.24 6.91
C VAL A 20 18.43 12.17 5.96
N THR A 21 17.83 12.08 4.79
CA THR A 21 18.30 11.25 3.67
C THR A 21 18.74 12.19 2.54
N ALA A 22 20.05 12.29 2.31
CA ALA A 22 20.62 13.17 1.32
C ALA A 22 21.33 12.36 0.22
N LEU A 23 20.89 12.53 -1.02
CA LEU A 23 21.45 11.87 -2.21
C LEU A 23 21.92 12.95 -3.22
N PRO A 24 23.05 13.65 -2.94
CA PRO A 24 23.57 14.66 -3.84
C PRO A 24 24.02 14.04 -5.17
N GLY A 25 23.81 14.75 -6.26
CA GLY A 25 24.15 14.29 -7.62
C GLY A 25 24.40 15.43 -8.58
N LYS A 26 24.75 15.08 -9.81
CA LYS A 26 25.02 16.06 -10.89
C LYS A 26 23.76 16.36 -11.74
N SER A 27 22.61 15.78 -11.40
CA SER A 27 21.36 16.05 -12.10
C SER A 27 20.98 17.53 -11.96
N PRO A 28 20.53 18.20 -13.03
CA PRO A 28 19.98 19.55 -12.92
C PRO A 28 18.62 19.58 -12.22
N LEU A 29 18.07 18.42 -11.86
CA LEU A 29 16.83 18.31 -11.11
C LEU A 29 17.11 18.12 -9.63
N VAL A 30 16.30 18.77 -8.78
CA VAL A 30 16.30 18.57 -7.34
C VAL A 30 14.95 18.01 -6.93
N THR A 31 14.97 16.85 -6.28
CA THR A 31 13.79 16.15 -5.78
C THR A 31 13.70 16.27 -4.28
N PHE A 32 12.53 16.66 -3.78
CA PHE A 32 12.17 16.72 -2.38
C PHE A 32 11.26 15.53 -2.04
N ARG A 33 11.50 14.91 -0.88
CA ARG A 33 10.57 14.03 -0.18
C ARG A 33 10.58 14.35 1.29
N ILE A 34 9.55 15.03 1.74
CA ILE A 34 9.34 15.41 3.13
C ILE A 34 8.36 14.41 3.71
N VAL A 35 8.86 13.47 4.50
CA VAL A 35 8.05 12.36 5.01
C VAL A 35 7.87 12.50 6.51
N PHE A 36 6.61 12.49 6.95
CA PHE A 36 6.26 12.36 8.35
C PHE A 36 5.87 10.91 8.63
N THR A 37 6.45 10.31 9.68
CA THR A 37 6.12 8.95 10.13
C THR A 37 4.81 8.96 10.93
N THR A 38 3.79 9.54 10.35
CA THR A 38 2.40 9.59 10.80
C THR A 38 1.49 9.40 9.59
N GLY A 39 0.34 8.79 9.79
CA GLY A 39 -0.64 8.51 8.74
C GLY A 39 -1.99 8.20 9.34
N SER A 40 -2.85 7.51 8.61
CA SER A 40 -4.21 7.24 9.06
C SER A 40 -4.30 6.39 10.33
N ALA A 41 -3.26 5.61 10.67
CA ALA A 41 -3.21 4.90 11.96
C ALA A 41 -3.14 5.83 13.17
N ALA A 42 -2.84 7.11 12.96
CA ALA A 42 -2.86 8.16 13.99
C ALA A 42 -4.19 8.92 14.06
N ASP A 43 -5.15 8.58 13.23
CA ASP A 43 -6.47 9.23 13.27
C ASP A 43 -7.13 9.01 14.63
N PRO A 44 -7.66 10.06 15.27
CA PRO A 44 -8.40 9.89 16.53
C PRO A 44 -9.66 9.05 16.33
N ALA A 45 -10.07 8.38 17.39
CA ALA A 45 -11.33 7.64 17.39
C ALA A 45 -12.49 8.53 16.91
N GLY A 46 -13.29 8.02 15.97
CA GLY A 46 -14.42 8.74 15.38
C GLY A 46 -14.04 9.74 14.28
N LYS A 47 -12.74 9.89 13.95
CA LYS A 47 -12.28 10.82 12.88
C LYS A 47 -11.40 10.12 11.82
N PRO A 48 -11.80 8.94 11.29
CA PRO A 48 -11.04 8.28 10.23
C PRO A 48 -10.92 9.19 9.00
N GLY A 49 -9.71 9.32 8.47
CA GLY A 49 -9.38 10.19 7.33
C GLY A 49 -8.85 11.58 7.71
N LEU A 50 -8.68 11.88 9.01
CA LEU A 50 -8.18 13.18 9.44
C LEU A 50 -6.72 13.41 9.00
N ALA A 51 -5.87 12.39 9.06
CA ALA A 51 -4.51 12.45 8.54
C ALA A 51 -4.49 12.76 7.03
N TYR A 52 -5.35 12.07 6.28
CA TYR A 52 -5.49 12.28 4.84
C TYR A 52 -5.95 13.71 4.52
N LEU A 53 -7.00 14.19 5.21
CA LEU A 53 -7.55 15.53 5.00
C LEU A 53 -6.52 16.61 5.37
N THR A 54 -5.79 16.43 6.48
CA THR A 54 -4.73 17.35 6.91
C THR A 54 -3.61 17.45 5.88
N ALA A 55 -3.11 16.30 5.42
CA ALA A 55 -2.06 16.26 4.41
C ALA A 55 -2.51 16.83 3.07
N SER A 56 -3.76 16.54 2.66
CA SER A 56 -4.35 17.11 1.46
C SER A 56 -4.50 18.63 1.56
N MET A 57 -4.88 19.17 2.73
CA MET A 57 -4.90 20.60 2.98
C MET A 57 -3.49 21.22 2.81
N LEU A 58 -2.45 20.60 3.34
CA LEU A 58 -1.09 21.11 3.17
C LEU A 58 -0.61 21.14 1.72
N ALA A 59 -1.00 20.12 0.92
CA ALA A 59 -0.55 19.99 -0.47
C ALA A 59 -1.45 20.69 -1.49
N SER A 60 -2.72 20.92 -1.16
CA SER A 60 -3.73 21.38 -2.11
C SER A 60 -4.50 22.63 -1.63
N SER A 61 -3.91 23.39 -0.69
CA SER A 61 -4.43 24.70 -0.27
C SER A 61 -3.35 25.78 -0.33
N GLY A 62 -3.72 27.00 -0.02
CA GLY A 62 -2.78 28.12 0.02
C GLY A 62 -1.89 28.08 1.27
N SER A 63 -0.75 28.77 1.21
CA SER A 63 0.05 29.14 2.37
C SER A 63 -0.55 30.39 3.05
N ARG A 64 0.07 30.83 4.18
CA ARG A 64 -0.35 32.07 4.85
C ARG A 64 -0.43 33.26 3.88
N ASP A 65 0.56 33.42 3.01
CA ASP A 65 0.75 34.59 2.18
C ASP A 65 0.30 34.41 0.72
N MET A 66 0.06 33.16 0.26
CA MET A 66 -0.36 32.85 -1.10
C MET A 66 -1.64 32.02 -1.10
N THR A 67 -2.59 32.35 -1.96
CA THR A 67 -3.71 31.47 -2.27
C THR A 67 -3.26 30.23 -3.05
N TYR A 68 -4.07 29.15 -3.05
CA TYR A 68 -3.78 27.97 -3.84
C TYR A 68 -3.60 28.27 -5.34
N ARG A 69 -4.42 29.19 -5.88
CA ARG A 69 -4.29 29.64 -7.27
C ARG A 69 -2.94 30.31 -7.52
N GLN A 70 -2.51 31.21 -6.66
CA GLN A 70 -1.20 31.88 -6.80
C GLN A 70 -0.06 30.86 -6.74
N ILE A 71 -0.14 29.86 -5.88
CA ILE A 71 0.82 28.75 -5.81
C ILE A 71 0.84 27.97 -7.13
N THR A 72 -0.31 27.58 -7.64
CA THR A 72 -0.44 26.84 -8.89
C THR A 72 0.13 27.65 -10.09
N ASP A 73 -0.24 28.92 -10.17
CA ASP A 73 0.25 29.83 -11.22
C ASP A 73 1.77 30.04 -11.16
N ALA A 74 2.35 30.07 -9.94
CA ALA A 74 3.79 30.18 -9.74
C ALA A 74 4.54 28.88 -10.08
N LEU A 75 3.98 27.72 -9.77
CA LEU A 75 4.61 26.41 -10.04
C LEU A 75 4.51 26.01 -11.53
N PHE A 76 3.50 26.49 -12.24
CA PHE A 76 3.26 26.12 -13.64
C PHE A 76 4.46 26.39 -14.58
N PRO A 77 5.05 27.61 -14.63
CA PRO A 77 6.20 27.86 -15.48
C PRO A 77 7.47 27.11 -15.06
N MET A 78 7.54 26.62 -13.81
CA MET A 78 8.64 25.78 -13.32
C MET A 78 8.48 24.32 -13.73
N ALA A 79 7.38 23.93 -14.40
CA ALA A 79 6.98 22.54 -14.64
C ALA A 79 7.03 21.69 -13.37
N ALA A 80 6.66 22.26 -12.23
CA ALA A 80 6.78 21.66 -10.92
C ALA A 80 5.42 21.55 -10.21
N SER A 81 5.35 20.64 -9.25
CA SER A 81 4.16 20.43 -8.41
C SER A 81 4.56 20.01 -7.01
N VAL A 82 3.66 20.15 -6.06
CA VAL A 82 3.74 19.54 -4.73
C VAL A 82 2.66 18.49 -4.64
N ASN A 83 3.07 17.24 -4.41
CA ASN A 83 2.17 16.10 -4.32
C ASN A 83 2.23 15.51 -2.91
N VAL A 84 1.20 14.76 -2.53
CA VAL A 84 1.16 14.05 -1.26
C VAL A 84 0.61 12.63 -1.42
N THR A 85 1.17 11.71 -0.64
CA THR A 85 0.60 10.38 -0.41
C THR A 85 0.45 10.16 1.08
N VAL A 86 -0.67 9.57 1.48
CA VAL A 86 -0.95 9.20 2.87
C VAL A 86 -1.28 7.72 2.92
N ASP A 87 -0.56 7.01 3.78
CA ASP A 87 -0.83 5.62 4.10
C ASP A 87 -1.08 5.46 5.61
N LYS A 88 -0.99 4.26 6.13
CA LYS A 88 -1.24 3.96 7.54
C LYS A 88 -0.26 4.65 8.48
N GLU A 89 1.04 4.60 8.15
CA GLU A 89 2.09 5.08 9.04
C GLU A 89 2.98 6.18 8.45
N MET A 90 2.72 6.58 7.21
CA MET A 90 3.49 7.59 6.52
C MET A 90 2.61 8.60 5.79
N CYS A 91 3.05 9.84 5.83
CA CYS A 91 2.59 10.92 4.98
C CYS A 91 3.79 11.50 4.25
N ALA A 92 3.82 11.42 2.93
CA ALA A 92 4.95 11.86 2.10
C ALA A 92 4.54 13.02 1.18
N PHE A 93 5.14 14.18 1.36
CA PHE A 93 5.07 15.31 0.44
C PHE A 93 6.27 15.24 -0.50
N TYR A 94 6.02 15.33 -1.80
CA TYR A 94 7.09 15.19 -2.77
C TYR A 94 6.89 16.05 -4.00
N GLY A 95 8.00 16.44 -4.61
CA GLY A 95 8.04 17.14 -5.87
C GLY A 95 9.46 17.28 -6.39
N THR A 96 9.57 17.72 -7.64
CA THR A 96 10.85 17.89 -8.33
C THR A 96 10.83 19.23 -9.06
N THR A 97 11.97 19.91 -9.04
CA THR A 97 12.17 21.15 -9.79
C THR A 97 13.56 21.19 -10.42
N HIS A 98 13.75 22.06 -11.43
CA HIS A 98 15.07 22.34 -11.97
C HIS A 98 15.89 23.25 -11.03
N VAL A 99 17.22 23.14 -11.04
CA VAL A 99 18.11 23.94 -10.17
C VAL A 99 17.91 25.43 -10.34
N ASP A 100 17.56 25.91 -11.54
CA ASP A 100 17.30 27.32 -11.81
C ASP A 100 16.09 27.87 -11.04
N ASN A 101 15.14 26.99 -10.70
CA ASN A 101 13.94 27.34 -9.95
C ASN A 101 14.00 26.92 -8.48
N LEU A 102 15.15 26.36 -8.04
CA LEU A 102 15.26 25.70 -6.74
C LEU A 102 14.82 26.56 -5.56
N ASP A 103 15.30 27.79 -5.52
CA ASP A 103 14.96 28.72 -4.42
C ASP A 103 13.48 29.11 -4.43
N ALA A 104 12.93 29.46 -5.56
CA ALA A 104 11.53 29.85 -5.71
C ALA A 104 10.58 28.66 -5.39
N TYR A 105 10.89 27.49 -5.91
CA TYR A 105 10.13 26.27 -5.60
C TYR A 105 10.18 25.94 -4.10
N TYR A 106 11.37 25.97 -3.51
CA TYR A 106 11.54 25.65 -2.10
C TYR A 106 10.78 26.63 -1.19
N GLN A 107 10.78 27.93 -1.48
CA GLN A 107 9.99 28.89 -0.73
C GLN A 107 8.50 28.55 -0.72
N ILE A 108 7.95 28.13 -1.86
CA ILE A 108 6.56 27.69 -1.96
C ILE A 108 6.34 26.43 -1.13
N LEU A 109 7.14 25.36 -1.34
CA LEU A 109 7.03 24.11 -0.60
C LEU A 109 7.14 24.33 0.92
N ARG A 110 8.11 25.12 1.35
CA ARG A 110 8.32 25.49 2.74
C ARG A 110 7.09 26.20 3.32
N ALA A 111 6.58 27.21 2.62
CA ALA A 111 5.43 27.98 3.07
C ALA A 111 4.16 27.10 3.16
N MET A 112 3.94 26.18 2.22
CA MET A 112 2.81 25.24 2.28
C MET A 112 2.88 24.35 3.51
N LEU A 113 4.07 23.85 3.87
CA LEU A 113 4.23 22.88 4.95
C LEU A 113 4.40 23.51 6.34
N LEU A 114 5.06 24.67 6.45
CA LEU A 114 5.40 25.31 7.74
C LEU A 114 4.50 26.51 8.06
N GLU A 115 3.88 27.12 7.05
CA GLU A 115 3.04 28.30 7.19
C GLU A 115 1.72 28.17 6.39
N PRO A 116 0.96 27.08 6.62
CA PRO A 116 -0.27 26.83 5.86
C PRO A 116 -1.34 27.90 6.13
N GLY A 117 -2.11 28.21 5.12
CA GLY A 117 -3.07 29.33 5.14
C GLY A 117 -4.37 29.05 5.93
N TRP A 118 -4.74 27.78 6.08
CA TRP A 118 -5.93 27.34 6.83
C TRP A 118 -7.20 28.12 6.50
N ARG A 119 -7.48 28.33 5.18
CA ARG A 119 -8.68 29.05 4.71
C ARG A 119 -9.88 28.13 4.66
N GLU A 120 -11.06 28.64 5.08
CA GLU A 120 -12.32 27.88 5.07
C GLU A 120 -12.72 27.43 3.67
N ASP A 121 -12.53 28.26 2.65
CA ASP A 121 -12.88 27.93 1.26
C ASP A 121 -11.98 26.77 0.73
N ASP A 122 -10.69 26.80 1.04
CA ASP A 122 -9.78 25.69 0.72
C ASP A 122 -10.17 24.42 1.46
N PHE A 123 -10.51 24.53 2.76
CA PHE A 123 -10.94 23.39 3.56
C PHE A 123 -12.21 22.76 2.98
N LYS A 124 -13.20 23.58 2.65
CA LYS A 124 -14.45 23.10 2.02
C LYS A 124 -14.16 22.36 0.72
N ARG A 125 -13.37 22.95 -0.17
CA ARG A 125 -13.01 22.35 -1.46
C ARG A 125 -12.27 21.03 -1.28
N VAL A 126 -11.21 20.98 -0.46
CA VAL A 126 -10.40 19.77 -0.25
C VAL A 126 -11.23 18.67 0.42
N LYS A 127 -12.12 19.02 1.35
CA LYS A 127 -13.04 18.07 1.98
C LYS A 127 -14.06 17.51 0.97
N ASP A 128 -14.63 18.36 0.13
CA ASP A 128 -15.58 17.95 -0.91
C ASP A 128 -14.90 17.04 -1.94
N ASP A 129 -13.65 17.32 -2.33
CA ASP A 129 -12.83 16.49 -3.21
C ASP A 129 -12.57 15.12 -2.57
N ALA A 130 -12.25 15.06 -1.27
CA ALA A 130 -12.04 13.81 -0.54
C ALA A 130 -13.32 12.95 -0.49
N ILE A 131 -14.47 13.57 -0.21
CA ILE A 131 -15.78 12.89 -0.21
C ILE A 131 -16.11 12.37 -1.62
N ASN A 132 -15.88 13.18 -2.64
CA ASN A 132 -16.13 12.77 -4.03
C ASN A 132 -15.21 11.60 -4.45
N ASN A 133 -13.94 11.62 -4.00
CA ASN A 133 -13.05 10.49 -4.25
C ASN A 133 -13.57 9.17 -3.64
N LEU A 134 -14.18 9.20 -2.45
CA LEU A 134 -14.82 8.02 -1.86
C LEU A 134 -16.08 7.60 -2.64
N ARG A 135 -16.97 8.54 -2.93
CA ARG A 135 -18.28 8.25 -3.55
C ARG A 135 -18.18 7.84 -5.02
N VAL A 136 -17.23 8.41 -5.73
CA VAL A 136 -17.08 8.20 -7.18
C VAL A 136 -15.78 7.49 -7.48
N GLY A 137 -14.62 8.05 -7.11
CA GLY A 137 -13.32 7.53 -7.48
C GLY A 137 -13.09 6.07 -7.04
N LEU A 138 -13.22 5.80 -5.74
CA LEU A 138 -13.00 4.45 -5.20
C LEU A 138 -14.13 3.49 -5.61
N ARG A 139 -15.38 3.91 -5.50
CA ARG A 139 -16.53 3.04 -5.85
C ARG A 139 -16.65 2.74 -7.34
N SER A 140 -16.07 3.55 -8.23
CA SER A 140 -16.06 3.25 -9.67
C SER A 140 -15.03 2.19 -10.06
N ASN A 141 -14.08 1.85 -9.19
CA ASN A 141 -13.02 0.89 -9.45
C ASN A 141 -13.23 -0.37 -8.60
N ASP A 142 -13.79 -1.42 -9.20
CA ASP A 142 -14.14 -2.66 -8.50
C ASP A 142 -12.93 -3.34 -7.85
N GLU A 143 -11.78 -3.29 -8.50
CA GLU A 143 -10.55 -3.93 -8.05
C GLU A 143 -9.94 -3.20 -6.83
N GLU A 144 -9.87 -1.86 -6.88
CA GLU A 144 -9.40 -1.06 -5.73
C GLU A 144 -10.40 -1.13 -4.56
N LEU A 145 -11.70 -1.11 -4.86
CA LEU A 145 -12.75 -1.27 -3.86
C LEU A 145 -12.64 -2.62 -3.13
N ALA A 146 -12.47 -3.72 -3.88
CA ALA A 146 -12.29 -5.05 -3.31
C ALA A 146 -11.06 -5.11 -2.39
N LYS A 147 -9.94 -4.49 -2.78
CA LYS A 147 -8.72 -4.45 -1.95
C LYS A 147 -8.95 -3.67 -0.65
N GLU A 148 -9.55 -2.49 -0.71
CA GLU A 148 -9.75 -1.69 0.50
C GLU A 148 -10.77 -2.33 1.47
N VAL A 149 -11.77 -3.04 0.95
CA VAL A 149 -12.68 -3.85 1.77
C VAL A 149 -11.95 -5.05 2.36
N LEU A 150 -11.05 -5.70 1.62
CA LEU A 150 -10.19 -6.76 2.15
C LEU A 150 -9.36 -6.26 3.34
N TYR A 151 -8.68 -5.12 3.19
CA TYR A 151 -7.84 -4.54 4.25
C TYR A 151 -8.65 -4.19 5.49
N ARG A 152 -9.80 -3.54 5.33
CA ARG A 152 -10.70 -3.23 6.43
C ARG A 152 -11.05 -4.48 7.24
N ASN A 153 -11.32 -5.59 6.55
CA ASN A 153 -11.70 -6.85 7.22
C ASN A 153 -10.51 -7.56 7.87
N ILE A 154 -9.33 -7.53 7.26
CA ILE A 154 -8.12 -8.14 7.83
C ILE A 154 -7.66 -7.38 9.07
N TYR A 155 -7.73 -6.04 9.05
CA TYR A 155 -7.23 -5.18 10.12
C TYR A 155 -8.30 -4.74 11.12
N ALA A 156 -9.49 -5.37 11.11
CA ALA A 156 -10.58 -5.05 12.02
C ALA A 156 -10.10 -5.02 13.49
N GLY A 157 -10.49 -3.98 14.23
CA GLY A 157 -10.10 -3.75 15.63
C GLY A 157 -8.67 -3.22 15.83
N THR A 158 -7.96 -2.86 14.75
CA THR A 158 -6.61 -2.26 14.82
C THR A 158 -6.61 -0.82 14.29
N PRO A 159 -5.55 -0.03 14.52
CA PRO A 159 -5.40 1.30 13.92
C PRO A 159 -5.39 1.30 12.37
N TYR A 160 -5.21 0.15 11.73
CA TYR A 160 -5.22 0.03 10.27
C TYR A 160 -6.61 -0.28 9.68
N GLU A 161 -7.64 -0.48 10.50
CA GLU A 161 -8.95 -0.92 10.03
C GLU A 161 -9.55 0.01 8.99
N HIS A 162 -9.61 1.30 9.28
CA HIS A 162 -10.29 2.24 8.38
C HIS A 162 -9.45 2.57 7.14
N TYR A 163 -10.11 2.87 6.03
CA TYR A 163 -9.46 3.37 4.82
C TYR A 163 -8.70 4.67 5.11
N ALA A 164 -7.52 4.85 4.53
CA ALA A 164 -6.71 6.05 4.80
C ALA A 164 -7.44 7.35 4.43
N GLY A 165 -8.25 7.34 3.40
CA GLY A 165 -9.12 8.46 3.02
C GLY A 165 -10.36 8.64 3.90
N GLY A 166 -10.55 7.81 4.93
CA GLY A 166 -11.66 7.89 5.88
C GLY A 166 -12.98 7.33 5.38
N THR A 167 -14.07 7.89 5.88
CA THR A 167 -15.46 7.62 5.47
C THR A 167 -16.18 8.93 5.11
N VAL A 168 -17.27 8.82 4.35
CA VAL A 168 -18.07 10.00 3.99
C VAL A 168 -18.60 10.73 5.22
N SER A 169 -19.14 9.97 6.19
CA SER A 169 -19.71 10.55 7.42
C SER A 169 -18.63 11.20 8.29
N SER A 170 -17.46 10.59 8.45
CA SER A 170 -16.38 11.17 9.22
C SER A 170 -15.86 12.47 8.59
N LEU A 171 -15.62 12.46 7.26
CA LEU A 171 -15.19 13.66 6.54
C LEU A 171 -16.21 14.81 6.64
N GLN A 172 -17.51 14.49 6.52
CA GLN A 172 -18.57 15.49 6.68
C GLN A 172 -18.56 16.15 8.06
N ALA A 173 -18.30 15.36 9.11
CA ALA A 173 -18.26 15.85 10.49
C ALA A 173 -16.98 16.62 10.86
N MET A 174 -15.90 16.50 10.07
CA MET A 174 -14.63 17.18 10.36
C MET A 174 -14.72 18.69 10.18
N THR A 175 -14.02 19.40 11.06
CA THR A 175 -13.88 20.85 11.06
C THR A 175 -12.45 21.26 10.68
N LEU A 176 -12.25 22.52 10.31
CA LEU A 176 -10.92 23.07 10.06
C LEU A 176 -10.05 23.04 11.32
N ASP A 177 -10.65 23.18 12.51
CA ASP A 177 -9.92 23.10 13.78
C ASP A 177 -9.41 21.68 14.09
N ASP A 178 -10.12 20.64 13.65
CA ASP A 178 -9.63 19.26 13.72
C ASP A 178 -8.33 19.10 12.91
N VAL A 179 -8.33 19.62 11.69
CA VAL A 179 -7.17 19.60 10.78
C VAL A 179 -5.98 20.37 11.41
N ARG A 180 -6.24 21.56 11.94
CA ARG A 180 -5.20 22.36 12.65
C ARG A 180 -4.67 21.64 13.88
N GLY A 181 -5.55 20.99 14.63
CA GLY A 181 -5.20 20.21 15.83
C GLY A 181 -4.32 19.02 15.48
N PHE A 182 -4.68 18.29 14.43
CA PHE A 182 -3.90 17.15 13.94
C PHE A 182 -2.51 17.60 13.45
N TYR A 183 -2.45 18.66 12.66
CA TYR A 183 -1.16 19.23 12.23
C TYR A 183 -0.27 19.57 13.41
N LYS A 184 -0.77 20.30 14.41
CA LYS A 184 0.00 20.69 15.59
C LYS A 184 0.52 19.51 16.42
N SER A 185 -0.25 18.40 16.48
CA SER A 185 0.08 17.24 17.29
C SER A 185 0.95 16.22 16.58
N GLN A 186 0.84 16.10 15.23
CA GLN A 186 1.48 15.03 14.48
C GLN A 186 2.68 15.47 13.64
N TYR A 187 2.75 16.74 13.24
CA TYR A 187 3.86 17.22 12.41
C TYR A 187 4.97 17.81 13.29
N SER A 188 5.95 16.98 13.62
CA SER A 188 7.07 17.34 14.51
C SER A 188 8.40 16.90 13.92
N GLN A 189 9.50 17.47 14.44
CA GLN A 189 10.87 17.11 14.03
C GLN A 189 11.16 15.63 14.27
N SER A 190 10.69 15.06 15.37
CA SER A 190 10.88 13.66 15.72
C SER A 190 10.21 12.68 14.75
N GLN A 191 9.19 13.12 14.06
CA GLN A 191 8.48 12.32 13.05
C GLN A 191 8.95 12.60 11.62
N LEU A 192 9.83 13.60 11.43
CA LEU A 192 10.26 14.03 10.11
C LEU A 192 11.45 13.22 9.60
N ILE A 193 11.33 12.72 8.36
CA ILE A 193 12.44 12.29 7.53
C ILE A 193 12.54 13.25 6.35
N LEU A 194 13.58 14.08 6.36
CA LEU A 194 13.84 15.03 5.30
C LEU A 194 14.64 14.36 4.19
N GLY A 195 14.03 14.21 3.02
CA GLY A 195 14.68 13.64 1.83
C GLY A 195 14.98 14.68 0.77
N LEU A 196 16.23 14.69 0.29
CA LEU A 196 16.68 15.57 -0.79
C LEU A 196 17.61 14.80 -1.74
N ALA A 197 17.37 14.90 -3.05
CA ALA A 197 18.22 14.26 -4.06
C ALA A 197 18.48 15.21 -5.25
N GLY A 198 19.66 15.10 -5.88
CA GLY A 198 20.01 15.83 -7.12
C GLY A 198 21.02 16.93 -6.93
N GLY A 199 20.96 17.97 -7.79
CA GLY A 199 21.98 19.00 -7.95
C GLY A 199 21.87 20.17 -6.99
N TYR A 200 21.73 19.93 -5.70
CA TYR A 200 21.71 20.99 -4.68
C TYR A 200 23.08 21.16 -4.02
N THR A 201 23.30 22.33 -3.41
CA THR A 201 24.53 22.61 -2.64
C THR A 201 24.41 22.14 -1.19
N PRO A 202 25.54 21.85 -0.49
CA PRO A 202 25.51 21.59 0.95
C PRO A 202 24.87 22.71 1.77
N ALA A 203 25.13 23.97 1.41
CA ALA A 203 24.52 25.14 2.06
C ALA A 203 22.98 25.16 1.91
N PHE A 204 22.47 24.72 0.76
CA PHE A 204 21.03 24.59 0.56
C PHE A 204 20.42 23.54 1.48
N LEU A 205 21.05 22.37 1.61
CA LEU A 205 20.58 21.32 2.54
C LEU A 205 20.56 21.84 4.00
N GLU A 206 21.60 22.53 4.43
CA GLU A 206 21.62 23.10 5.80
C GLU A 206 20.53 24.15 5.99
N ARG A 207 20.22 24.97 4.99
CA ARG A 207 19.09 25.90 5.03
C ARG A 207 17.75 25.15 5.20
N VAL A 208 17.52 24.09 4.41
CA VAL A 208 16.31 23.29 4.52
C VAL A 208 16.18 22.67 5.91
N LYS A 209 17.26 22.08 6.43
CA LYS A 209 17.31 21.55 7.81
C LYS A 209 17.02 22.62 8.87
N HIS A 210 17.58 23.80 8.69
CA HIS A 210 17.34 24.93 9.60
C HIS A 210 15.87 25.34 9.61
N ASP A 211 15.26 25.51 8.45
CA ASP A 211 13.88 25.97 8.33
C ASP A 211 12.90 24.98 8.96
N PHE A 212 13.11 23.67 8.78
CA PHE A 212 12.24 22.64 9.37
C PHE A 212 12.39 22.47 10.89
N ARG A 213 13.39 23.11 11.53
CA ARG A 213 13.45 23.25 13.00
C ARG A 213 12.34 24.15 13.56
N ALA A 214 11.60 24.86 12.73
CA ALA A 214 10.39 25.57 13.14
C ALA A 214 9.26 24.64 13.60
N LEU A 215 9.31 23.35 13.23
CA LEU A 215 8.38 22.35 13.75
C LEU A 215 8.66 22.03 15.23
N PRO A 216 7.63 21.63 16.01
CA PRO A 216 7.82 21.18 17.39
C PRO A 216 8.85 20.04 17.50
N GLU A 217 9.69 20.05 18.52
CA GLU A 217 10.70 19.01 18.75
C GLU A 217 10.10 17.70 19.28
N GLY A 218 9.09 17.80 20.14
CA GLY A 218 8.53 16.68 20.89
C GLY A 218 8.01 15.52 20.03
N PRO A 219 7.93 14.32 20.60
CA PRO A 219 7.31 13.20 19.90
C PRO A 219 5.83 13.52 19.67
N GLY A 220 5.39 13.49 18.41
CA GLY A 220 3.99 13.47 18.09
C GLY A 220 3.33 12.21 18.68
N PHE A 221 1.98 12.18 18.67
CA PHE A 221 1.26 10.99 19.03
C PHE A 221 1.67 9.83 18.10
N ARG A 222 2.05 8.71 18.71
CA ARG A 222 2.30 7.45 18.00
C ARG A 222 1.28 6.45 18.47
N PRO A 223 0.34 6.00 17.62
CA PRO A 223 -0.59 4.97 18.00
C PRO A 223 0.19 3.70 18.35
N ARG A 224 -0.30 2.98 19.37
CA ARG A 224 0.24 1.65 19.66
C ARG A 224 -0.12 0.73 18.50
N MET A 225 0.89 0.31 17.73
CA MET A 225 0.68 -0.65 16.66
C MET A 225 0.29 -2.00 17.26
N GLN A 226 -0.83 -2.53 16.80
CA GLN A 226 -1.37 -3.80 17.23
C GLN A 226 -1.44 -4.74 16.04
N ALA A 227 -0.94 -5.95 16.24
CA ALA A 227 -1.08 -7.00 15.24
C ALA A 227 -2.57 -7.29 14.97
N PRO A 228 -2.96 -7.51 13.72
CA PRO A 228 -4.31 -7.96 13.41
C PRO A 228 -4.58 -9.31 14.10
N SER A 229 -5.83 -9.50 14.54
CA SER A 229 -6.24 -10.77 15.10
C SER A 229 -6.10 -11.90 14.09
N PRO A 230 -5.63 -13.09 14.51
CA PRO A 230 -5.57 -14.24 13.61
C PRO A 230 -6.95 -14.57 13.03
N ILE A 231 -7.02 -14.80 11.73
CA ILE A 231 -8.24 -15.28 11.07
C ILE A 231 -8.42 -16.75 11.48
N GLN A 232 -9.56 -17.08 12.08
CA GLN A 232 -9.84 -18.41 12.62
C GLN A 232 -10.44 -19.34 11.59
N THR A 233 -11.33 -18.82 10.71
CA THR A 233 -12.03 -19.54 9.66
C THR A 233 -12.03 -18.72 8.38
N ASP A 234 -12.23 -19.37 7.24
CA ASP A 234 -12.46 -18.67 5.98
C ASP A 234 -13.71 -17.81 6.09
N ARG A 235 -13.67 -16.62 5.52
CA ARG A 235 -14.82 -15.72 5.45
C ARG A 235 -14.80 -14.90 4.17
N ALA A 236 -15.99 -14.50 3.71
CA ALA A 236 -16.10 -13.65 2.53
C ALA A 236 -16.98 -12.43 2.78
N VAL A 237 -16.61 -11.32 2.13
CA VAL A 237 -17.40 -10.10 2.05
C VAL A 237 -17.65 -9.78 0.59
N ILE A 238 -18.92 -9.78 0.19
CA ILE A 238 -19.32 -9.49 -1.17
C ILE A 238 -19.96 -8.10 -1.21
N VAL A 239 -19.37 -7.21 -1.99
CA VAL A 239 -19.93 -5.88 -2.24
C VAL A 239 -20.87 -5.97 -3.43
N ASP A 240 -22.16 -5.77 -3.17
CA ASP A 240 -23.19 -5.71 -4.21
C ASP A 240 -23.16 -4.33 -4.88
N LYS A 241 -22.82 -4.32 -6.16
CA LYS A 241 -22.63 -3.11 -6.95
C LYS A 241 -23.01 -3.37 -8.41
N ASP A 242 -23.69 -2.43 -9.05
CA ASP A 242 -23.95 -2.49 -10.49
C ASP A 242 -22.65 -2.49 -11.30
N THR A 243 -22.20 -3.70 -11.67
CA THR A 243 -21.00 -3.95 -12.47
C THR A 243 -21.22 -5.17 -13.37
N ARG A 244 -20.38 -5.32 -14.40
CA ARG A 244 -20.55 -6.42 -15.40
C ARG A 244 -19.82 -7.70 -15.01
N SER A 245 -18.89 -7.63 -14.10
CA SER A 245 -17.95 -8.71 -13.81
C SER A 245 -17.79 -8.90 -12.30
N VAL A 246 -17.02 -9.91 -11.91
CA VAL A 246 -16.65 -10.17 -10.51
C VAL A 246 -15.17 -9.90 -10.33
N ALA A 247 -14.81 -8.95 -9.46
CA ALA A 247 -13.44 -8.69 -9.04
C ALA A 247 -13.19 -9.31 -7.68
N TYR A 248 -12.04 -9.99 -7.48
CA TYR A 248 -11.68 -10.58 -6.19
C TYR A 248 -10.40 -9.98 -5.63
N SER A 249 -10.39 -9.81 -4.31
CA SER A 249 -9.19 -9.65 -3.50
C SER A 249 -9.23 -10.66 -2.36
N ILE A 250 -8.15 -11.43 -2.20
CA ILE A 250 -8.07 -12.55 -1.23
C ILE A 250 -6.80 -12.36 -0.43
N GLY A 251 -6.84 -12.60 0.87
CA GLY A 251 -5.60 -12.46 1.63
C GLY A 251 -5.74 -12.80 3.12
N PHE A 252 -4.60 -12.66 3.78
CA PHE A 252 -4.45 -12.85 5.22
C PHE A 252 -3.27 -12.02 5.74
N PRO A 253 -3.24 -11.68 7.05
CA PRO A 253 -2.13 -10.94 7.62
C PRO A 253 -0.86 -11.78 7.67
N ILE A 254 0.29 -11.16 7.37
CA ILE A 254 1.62 -11.74 7.55
C ILE A 254 2.46 -10.84 8.45
N SER A 255 3.35 -11.46 9.24
CA SER A 255 4.30 -10.77 10.10
C SER A 255 5.64 -10.50 9.39
N VAL A 256 5.61 -10.37 8.07
CA VAL A 256 6.82 -10.16 7.26
C VAL A 256 6.78 -8.77 6.65
N THR A 257 7.78 -7.98 6.96
CA THR A 257 8.04 -6.65 6.41
C THR A 257 9.38 -6.62 5.71
N ARG A 258 9.73 -5.51 5.06
CA ARG A 258 11.00 -5.37 4.34
C ARG A 258 12.26 -5.56 5.22
N GLU A 259 12.15 -5.43 6.53
CA GLU A 259 13.22 -5.71 7.50
C GLU A 259 13.37 -7.20 7.83
N SER A 260 12.34 -8.00 7.55
CA SER A 260 12.29 -9.41 7.92
C SER A 260 13.23 -10.27 7.06
N PRO A 261 13.97 -11.21 7.66
CA PRO A 261 14.85 -12.11 6.90
C PRO A 261 14.12 -12.96 5.84
N ALA A 262 12.84 -13.25 6.04
CA ALA A 262 12.02 -14.00 5.09
C ALA A 262 11.51 -13.16 3.90
N TYR A 263 11.61 -11.83 3.96
CA TYR A 263 11.05 -10.94 2.94
C TYR A 263 11.59 -11.23 1.53
N PRO A 264 12.92 -11.38 1.29
CA PRO A 264 13.43 -11.65 -0.05
C PRO A 264 12.89 -12.96 -0.65
N ALA A 265 12.71 -13.98 0.17
CA ALA A 265 12.18 -15.26 -0.26
C ALA A 265 10.69 -15.18 -0.60
N LEU A 266 9.90 -14.51 0.23
CA LEU A 266 8.47 -14.31 -0.03
C LEU A 266 8.21 -13.36 -1.19
N LEU A 267 9.05 -12.32 -1.38
CA LEU A 267 8.98 -11.45 -2.54
C LEU A 267 9.19 -12.26 -3.84
N LEU A 268 10.17 -13.20 -3.84
CA LEU A 268 10.40 -14.07 -4.98
C LEU A 268 9.22 -15.02 -5.20
N ALA A 269 8.68 -15.63 -4.15
CA ALA A 269 7.51 -16.51 -4.25
C ALA A 269 6.28 -15.78 -4.81
N ALA A 270 5.98 -14.57 -4.31
CA ALA A 270 4.87 -13.76 -4.82
C ALA A 270 5.11 -13.29 -6.26
N SER A 271 6.35 -12.93 -6.62
CA SER A 271 6.72 -12.56 -7.98
C SER A 271 6.55 -13.73 -8.95
N TYR A 272 6.94 -14.94 -8.56
CA TYR A 272 6.70 -16.16 -9.34
C TYR A 272 5.21 -16.44 -9.50
N LEU A 273 4.44 -16.36 -8.42
CA LEU A 273 3.01 -16.62 -8.43
C LEU A 273 2.26 -15.61 -9.28
N GLY A 274 2.55 -14.30 -9.15
CA GLY A 274 1.82 -13.29 -9.87
C GLY A 274 2.45 -11.90 -9.81
N GLN A 275 3.62 -11.70 -10.45
CA GLN A 275 4.23 -10.38 -10.57
C GLN A 275 3.29 -9.39 -11.25
N HIS A 276 3.13 -8.21 -10.68
CA HIS A 276 2.22 -7.19 -11.17
C HIS A 276 2.48 -6.85 -12.65
N ARG A 277 1.43 -7.02 -13.48
CA ARG A 277 1.41 -6.74 -14.92
C ARG A 277 2.49 -7.45 -15.76
N MET A 278 3.01 -8.57 -15.24
CA MET A 278 3.99 -9.39 -15.97
C MET A 278 3.34 -10.69 -16.42
N SER A 279 3.48 -10.98 -17.71
CA SER A 279 2.90 -12.19 -18.31
C SER A 279 3.59 -13.50 -17.88
N SER A 280 4.75 -13.42 -17.24
CA SER A 280 5.50 -14.58 -16.75
C SER A 280 5.01 -15.14 -15.42
N GLY A 281 4.10 -14.45 -14.72
CA GLY A 281 3.52 -14.93 -13.46
C GLY A 281 2.67 -16.20 -13.66
N LEU A 282 2.74 -17.13 -12.70
CA LEU A 282 2.00 -18.40 -12.75
C LEU A 282 0.50 -18.16 -12.92
N LEU A 283 -0.10 -17.29 -12.11
CA LEU A 283 -1.54 -16.97 -12.21
C LEU A 283 -1.91 -16.40 -13.58
N TYR A 284 -1.08 -15.53 -14.14
CA TYR A 284 -1.30 -14.98 -15.46
C TYR A 284 -1.30 -16.10 -16.52
N GLN A 285 -0.34 -17.04 -16.46
CA GLN A 285 -0.25 -18.15 -17.38
C GLN A 285 -1.44 -19.11 -17.24
N GLU A 286 -1.82 -19.45 -16.01
CA GLU A 286 -2.88 -20.44 -15.75
C GLU A 286 -4.29 -19.86 -16.01
N MET A 287 -4.54 -18.62 -15.61
CA MET A 287 -5.88 -18.03 -15.70
C MET A 287 -6.12 -17.37 -17.06
N ARG A 288 -5.18 -16.54 -17.51
CA ARG A 288 -5.35 -15.80 -18.77
C ARG A 288 -4.92 -16.60 -20.00
N GLU A 289 -3.64 -17.00 -20.06
CA GLU A 289 -3.10 -17.59 -21.31
C GLU A 289 -3.71 -18.95 -21.61
N LYS A 290 -3.77 -19.83 -20.63
CA LYS A 290 -4.31 -21.18 -20.83
C LYS A 290 -5.85 -21.19 -20.93
N ARG A 291 -6.53 -20.41 -20.09
CA ARG A 291 -7.99 -20.50 -19.92
C ARG A 291 -8.78 -19.31 -20.45
N GLY A 292 -8.15 -18.15 -20.61
CA GLY A 292 -8.82 -16.95 -21.14
C GLY A 292 -9.85 -16.37 -20.17
N LEU A 293 -9.66 -16.53 -18.85
CA LEU A 293 -10.64 -16.14 -17.84
C LEU A 293 -10.73 -14.62 -17.67
N ASN A 294 -9.60 -13.92 -17.72
CA ASN A 294 -9.52 -12.48 -17.46
C ASN A 294 -8.26 -11.84 -18.05
N TYR A 295 -7.91 -10.65 -17.59
CA TYR A 295 -6.80 -9.86 -18.12
C TYR A 295 -5.49 -9.99 -17.36
N GLY A 296 -5.48 -10.62 -16.19
CA GLY A 296 -4.28 -10.86 -15.39
C GLY A 296 -4.59 -10.96 -13.90
N ASP A 297 -3.70 -11.63 -13.19
CA ASP A 297 -3.86 -11.95 -11.78
C ASP A 297 -2.52 -11.81 -11.08
N TYR A 298 -2.54 -11.30 -9.85
CA TYR A 298 -1.34 -10.84 -9.19
C TYR A 298 -1.27 -11.31 -7.74
N ALA A 299 -0.04 -11.41 -7.23
CA ALA A 299 0.24 -11.75 -5.84
C ALA A 299 1.19 -10.72 -5.21
N TYR A 300 0.94 -10.37 -3.95
CA TYR A 300 1.74 -9.40 -3.23
C TYR A 300 2.00 -9.86 -1.80
N VAL A 301 3.17 -9.49 -1.27
CA VAL A 301 3.56 -9.68 0.13
C VAL A 301 3.50 -8.40 0.95
N GLU A 302 3.07 -7.33 0.33
CA GLU A 302 2.87 -6.02 0.95
C GLU A 302 1.76 -5.23 0.25
N TYR A 303 1.32 -4.16 0.87
CA TYR A 303 0.32 -3.27 0.29
C TYR A 303 0.77 -2.73 -1.07
N PHE A 304 -0.10 -2.84 -2.06
CA PHE A 304 0.10 -2.28 -3.39
C PHE A 304 -1.12 -1.42 -3.78
N PRO A 305 -1.10 -0.11 -3.44
CA PRO A 305 -2.23 0.76 -3.75
C PRO A 305 -2.26 1.13 -5.23
N ARG A 306 -3.46 1.46 -5.70
CA ARG A 306 -3.67 2.02 -7.03
C ARG A 306 -3.11 1.17 -8.18
N GLY A 307 -3.12 -0.16 -8.02
CA GLY A 307 -2.56 -1.10 -8.99
C GLY A 307 -3.24 -1.04 -10.36
N MET A 308 -4.47 -0.50 -10.47
CA MET A 308 -5.09 -0.21 -11.76
C MET A 308 -4.33 0.86 -12.56
N TYR A 309 -3.65 1.77 -11.88
CA TYR A 309 -3.01 2.93 -12.49
C TYR A 309 -1.48 2.84 -12.46
N LEU A 310 -0.92 2.11 -11.51
CA LEU A 310 0.51 2.02 -11.31
C LEU A 310 1.07 0.71 -11.85
N PHE A 311 2.23 0.79 -12.48
CA PHE A 311 2.98 -0.39 -12.96
C PHE A 311 3.99 -0.89 -11.92
N GLU A 312 4.46 -0.02 -11.05
CA GLU A 312 5.50 -0.29 -10.06
C GLU A 312 4.99 0.12 -8.67
N PRO A 313 5.44 -0.57 -7.60
CA PRO A 313 5.08 -0.18 -6.24
C PRO A 313 5.63 1.21 -5.92
N GLN A 314 4.82 2.01 -5.22
CA GLN A 314 5.26 3.30 -4.72
C GLN A 314 6.13 3.12 -3.48
N PRO A 315 7.18 3.93 -3.30
CA PRO A 315 7.87 4.03 -2.02
C PRO A 315 7.05 4.85 -1.00
N ASN A 316 7.47 4.80 0.24
CA ASN A 316 6.89 5.49 1.39
C ASN A 316 5.48 5.00 1.76
N LEU A 317 5.33 3.67 1.71
CA LEU A 317 4.18 2.91 2.18
C LEU A 317 4.60 1.88 3.24
N ALA A 318 5.68 2.17 3.98
CA ALA A 318 6.19 1.27 5.00
C ALA A 318 5.19 1.11 6.15
N ARG A 319 5.06 -0.12 6.65
CA ARG A 319 4.11 -0.52 7.71
C ARG A 319 4.74 -1.57 8.62
N HIS A 320 4.31 -1.60 9.88
CA HIS A 320 4.68 -2.67 10.82
C HIS A 320 3.97 -3.99 10.53
N TYR A 321 2.78 -3.96 9.92
CA TYR A 321 2.00 -5.15 9.59
C TYR A 321 1.62 -5.13 8.12
N GLN A 322 1.84 -6.25 7.47
CA GLN A 322 1.58 -6.44 6.05
C GLN A 322 0.58 -7.58 5.82
N ILE A 323 0.18 -7.76 4.59
CA ILE A 323 -0.68 -8.86 4.17
C ILE A 323 -0.02 -9.61 3.00
N PHE A 324 -0.28 -10.91 2.93
CA PHE A 324 -0.19 -11.62 1.65
C PHE A 324 -1.56 -11.53 0.98
N GLN A 325 -1.58 -11.19 -0.30
CA GLN A 325 -2.81 -11.07 -1.05
C GLN A 325 -2.68 -11.59 -2.48
N LEU A 326 -3.78 -12.15 -2.98
CA LEU A 326 -4.03 -12.41 -4.38
C LEU A 326 -5.07 -11.42 -4.89
N TRP A 327 -4.84 -10.92 -6.08
CA TRP A 327 -5.74 -10.02 -6.77
C TRP A 327 -6.14 -10.64 -8.10
N ILE A 328 -7.40 -11.10 -8.21
CA ILE A 328 -7.97 -11.64 -9.44
C ILE A 328 -8.71 -10.52 -10.13
N ARG A 329 -8.22 -10.11 -11.29
CA ARG A 329 -8.88 -9.11 -12.12
C ARG A 329 -10.26 -9.61 -12.56
N PRO A 330 -11.17 -8.68 -12.95
CA PRO A 330 -12.54 -9.02 -13.22
C PRO A 330 -12.69 -10.21 -14.16
N VAL A 331 -13.51 -11.16 -13.73
CA VAL A 331 -13.94 -12.34 -14.49
C VAL A 331 -15.44 -12.28 -14.77
N GLU A 332 -15.90 -13.01 -15.76
CA GLU A 332 -17.34 -13.13 -16.02
C GLU A 332 -18.04 -13.88 -14.86
N PRO A 333 -19.26 -13.46 -14.45
CA PRO A 333 -19.97 -14.08 -13.32
C PRO A 333 -20.13 -15.61 -13.40
N PRO A 334 -20.40 -16.24 -14.57
CA PRO A 334 -20.50 -17.69 -14.66
C PRO A 334 -19.19 -18.42 -14.34
N THR A 335 -18.04 -17.79 -14.50
CA THR A 335 -16.71 -18.39 -14.24
C THR A 335 -16.12 -17.97 -12.91
N ALA A 336 -16.80 -17.12 -12.14
CA ALA A 336 -16.27 -16.51 -10.93
C ALA A 336 -15.84 -17.51 -9.86
N LYS A 337 -16.67 -18.54 -9.58
CA LYS A 337 -16.34 -19.59 -8.61
C LYS A 337 -15.16 -20.44 -9.08
N PHE A 338 -15.11 -20.78 -10.38
CA PHE A 338 -13.98 -21.52 -10.96
C PHE A 338 -12.67 -20.71 -10.84
N ALA A 339 -12.70 -19.43 -11.19
CA ALA A 339 -11.53 -18.56 -11.11
C ALA A 339 -10.96 -18.46 -9.68
N LEU A 340 -11.83 -18.33 -8.67
CA LEU A 340 -11.41 -18.35 -7.27
C LEU A 340 -10.79 -19.71 -6.89
N ARG A 341 -11.40 -20.81 -7.28
CA ARG A 341 -10.87 -22.17 -7.06
C ARG A 341 -9.52 -22.37 -7.72
N LEU A 342 -9.36 -21.90 -8.95
CA LEU A 342 -8.10 -22.01 -9.70
C LEU A 342 -6.97 -21.23 -9.02
N ALA A 343 -7.22 -19.98 -8.62
CA ALA A 343 -6.20 -19.19 -7.93
C ALA A 343 -5.73 -19.84 -6.61
N LEU A 344 -6.67 -20.39 -5.85
CA LEU A 344 -6.36 -21.11 -4.61
C LEU A 344 -5.71 -22.48 -4.87
N PHE A 345 -6.09 -23.16 -5.95
CA PHE A 345 -5.46 -24.42 -6.40
C PHE A 345 -3.99 -24.20 -6.75
N GLU A 346 -3.68 -23.13 -7.47
CA GLU A 346 -2.30 -22.79 -7.82
C GLU A 346 -1.46 -22.42 -6.57
N LEU A 347 -2.09 -21.76 -5.61
CA LEU A 347 -1.44 -21.48 -4.33
C LEU A 347 -1.21 -22.75 -3.50
N ASP A 348 -2.19 -23.69 -3.46
CA ASP A 348 -2.03 -25.01 -2.83
C ASP A 348 -0.85 -25.76 -3.46
N ARG A 349 -0.81 -25.81 -4.79
CA ARG A 349 0.25 -26.47 -5.53
C ARG A 349 1.62 -25.87 -5.22
N LEU A 350 1.73 -24.55 -5.20
CA LEU A 350 2.96 -23.86 -4.83
C LEU A 350 3.41 -24.18 -3.39
N ILE A 351 2.47 -24.31 -2.45
CA ILE A 351 2.78 -24.66 -1.05
C ILE A 351 3.26 -26.11 -0.93
N GLN A 352 2.61 -27.04 -1.64
CA GLN A 352 2.88 -28.47 -1.56
C GLN A 352 4.15 -28.86 -2.32
N GLU A 353 4.25 -28.43 -3.57
CA GLU A 353 5.33 -28.83 -4.49
C GLU A 353 6.54 -27.88 -4.45
N GLY A 354 6.31 -26.63 -4.02
CA GLY A 354 7.31 -25.57 -4.06
C GLY A 354 7.48 -24.96 -5.45
N ILE A 355 8.41 -24.02 -5.54
CA ILE A 355 8.76 -23.39 -6.82
C ILE A 355 9.63 -24.34 -7.66
N PRO A 356 9.35 -24.57 -8.96
CA PRO A 356 10.20 -25.37 -9.82
C PRO A 356 11.54 -24.66 -10.08
N GLU A 357 12.59 -25.42 -10.40
CA GLU A 357 13.95 -24.92 -10.55
C GLU A 357 14.08 -23.80 -11.58
N ASP A 358 13.46 -23.99 -12.75
CA ASP A 358 13.47 -22.99 -13.82
C ASP A 358 12.67 -21.72 -13.43
N GLY A 359 11.56 -21.87 -12.72
CA GLY A 359 10.74 -20.78 -12.16
C GLY A 359 11.55 -19.98 -11.13
N PHE A 360 12.25 -20.66 -10.23
CA PHE A 360 13.16 -20.04 -9.27
C PHE A 360 14.26 -19.22 -9.97
N ALA A 361 15.01 -19.85 -10.88
CA ALA A 361 16.13 -19.21 -11.56
C ALA A 361 15.70 -17.96 -12.33
N ARG A 362 14.64 -18.07 -13.14
CA ARG A 362 14.10 -16.96 -13.95
C ARG A 362 13.60 -15.81 -13.06
N THR A 363 12.84 -16.12 -12.01
CA THR A 363 12.25 -15.08 -11.15
C THR A 363 13.32 -14.38 -10.32
N ARG A 364 14.31 -15.10 -9.83
CA ARG A 364 15.47 -14.51 -9.13
C ARG A 364 16.24 -13.54 -10.04
N ASP A 365 16.57 -13.96 -11.25
CA ASP A 365 17.29 -13.13 -12.22
C ASP A 365 16.48 -11.90 -12.63
N PHE A 366 15.16 -12.05 -12.78
CA PHE A 366 14.25 -10.93 -13.03
C PHE A 366 14.30 -9.93 -11.88
N LEU A 367 14.11 -10.37 -10.64
CA LEU A 367 14.03 -9.48 -9.49
C LEU A 367 15.35 -8.71 -9.27
N ILE A 368 16.50 -9.36 -9.40
CA ILE A 368 17.81 -8.71 -9.28
C ILE A 368 17.97 -7.57 -10.30
N LYS A 369 17.46 -7.76 -11.52
CA LYS A 369 17.47 -6.72 -12.57
C LYS A 369 16.38 -5.68 -12.36
N TYR A 370 15.20 -6.11 -11.91
CA TYR A 370 14.05 -5.25 -11.70
C TYR A 370 14.27 -4.21 -10.59
N LEU A 371 15.08 -4.51 -9.58
CA LEU A 371 15.48 -3.52 -8.56
C LEU A 371 16.13 -2.27 -9.17
N ASN A 372 16.85 -2.40 -10.29
CA ASN A 372 17.41 -1.24 -10.98
C ASN A 372 16.31 -0.42 -11.68
N VAL A 373 15.23 -1.08 -12.13
CA VAL A 373 14.06 -0.39 -12.70
C VAL A 373 13.30 0.36 -11.62
N LEU A 374 13.08 -0.26 -10.46
CA LEU A 374 12.39 0.38 -9.32
C LEU A 374 13.11 1.63 -8.82
N THR A 375 14.43 1.68 -8.93
CA THR A 375 15.25 2.82 -8.46
C THR A 375 15.77 3.71 -9.59
N ARG A 376 15.26 3.57 -10.83
CA ARG A 376 15.78 4.30 -12.01
C ARG A 376 15.57 5.82 -11.94
N THR A 377 14.50 6.27 -11.29
CA THR A 377 14.25 7.70 -11.12
C THR A 377 14.82 8.20 -9.79
N GLN A 378 15.30 9.43 -9.79
CA GLN A 378 15.81 10.09 -8.58
C GLN A 378 14.77 10.09 -7.45
N SER A 379 13.50 10.33 -7.78
CA SER A 379 12.39 10.32 -6.82
C SER A 379 12.14 8.93 -6.23
N ALA A 380 12.16 7.87 -7.04
CA ALA A 380 11.98 6.52 -6.55
C ALA A 380 13.16 6.06 -5.68
N ASN A 381 14.40 6.33 -6.13
CA ASN A 381 15.61 6.01 -5.36
C ASN A 381 15.61 6.69 -3.99
N LEU A 382 15.27 7.98 -3.94
CA LEU A 382 15.13 8.73 -2.68
C LEU A 382 14.04 8.14 -1.79
N GLY A 383 12.91 7.76 -2.36
CA GLY A 383 11.81 7.14 -1.63
C GLY A 383 12.21 5.80 -1.00
N TYR A 384 12.90 4.92 -1.73
CA TYR A 384 13.40 3.65 -1.19
C TYR A 384 14.49 3.85 -0.12
N ALA A 385 15.32 4.90 -0.24
CA ALA A 385 16.29 5.26 0.79
C ALA A 385 15.60 5.72 2.09
N ILE A 386 14.48 6.44 1.99
CA ILE A 386 13.66 6.84 3.13
C ILE A 386 12.98 5.61 3.77
N ASP A 387 12.45 4.69 2.97
CA ASP A 387 11.90 3.44 3.49
C ASP A 387 12.96 2.59 4.22
N ALA A 388 14.19 2.56 3.69
CA ALA A 388 15.31 1.91 4.37
C ALA A 388 15.56 2.54 5.75
N MET A 389 15.58 3.87 5.83
CA MET A 389 15.73 4.60 7.10
C MET A 389 14.56 4.35 8.06
N TYR A 390 13.33 4.20 7.56
CA TYR A 390 12.18 3.86 8.40
C TYR A 390 12.34 2.50 9.09
N TYR A 391 12.87 1.50 8.37
CA TYR A 391 13.13 0.16 8.88
C TYR A 391 14.53 0.00 9.50
N ASP A 392 15.23 1.09 9.80
CA ASP A 392 16.59 1.11 10.37
C ASP A 392 17.59 0.25 9.55
N ARG A 393 17.45 0.27 8.21
CA ARG A 393 18.32 -0.41 7.26
C ARG A 393 19.22 0.60 6.56
N PRO A 394 20.53 0.30 6.34
CA PRO A 394 21.44 1.25 5.69
C PRO A 394 21.14 1.44 4.20
N ASN A 395 20.76 0.37 3.48
CA ASN A 395 20.43 0.40 2.06
C ASN A 395 19.58 -0.80 1.65
N PHE A 396 18.25 -0.65 1.73
CA PHE A 396 17.30 -1.73 1.46
C PHE A 396 17.50 -2.37 0.07
N THR A 397 17.68 -1.58 -0.99
CA THR A 397 17.77 -2.12 -2.36
C THR A 397 19.06 -2.89 -2.60
N ALA A 398 20.19 -2.42 -2.07
CA ALA A 398 21.47 -3.14 -2.16
C ALA A 398 21.44 -4.44 -1.32
N GLU A 399 20.88 -4.38 -0.10
CA GLU A 399 20.73 -5.54 0.76
C GLU A 399 19.79 -6.57 0.15
N LEU A 400 18.63 -6.14 -0.40
CA LEU A 400 17.69 -7.04 -1.08
C LEU A 400 18.33 -7.71 -2.29
N LYS A 401 19.09 -6.97 -3.10
CA LYS A 401 19.83 -7.52 -4.24
C LYS A 401 20.85 -8.57 -3.80
N ALA A 402 21.61 -8.30 -2.75
CA ALA A 402 22.58 -9.23 -2.19
C ALA A 402 21.92 -10.48 -1.58
N ALA A 403 20.77 -10.32 -0.92
CA ALA A 403 19.99 -11.42 -0.37
C ALA A 403 19.43 -12.32 -1.49
N LEU A 404 18.79 -11.73 -2.51
CA LEU A 404 18.27 -12.48 -3.67
C LEU A 404 19.35 -13.30 -4.37
N ALA A 405 20.57 -12.75 -4.51
CA ALA A 405 21.68 -13.45 -5.15
C ALA A 405 22.15 -14.70 -4.37
N LYS A 406 21.91 -14.73 -3.05
CA LYS A 406 22.32 -15.83 -2.17
C LYS A 406 21.22 -16.87 -1.93
N LEU A 407 19.95 -16.53 -2.23
CA LEU A 407 18.84 -17.44 -1.99
C LEU A 407 18.97 -18.71 -2.82
N THR A 408 18.63 -19.82 -2.17
CA THR A 408 18.44 -21.12 -2.80
C THR A 408 16.96 -21.41 -2.99
N ARG A 409 16.63 -22.37 -3.87
CA ARG A 409 15.26 -22.85 -4.03
C ARG A 409 14.67 -23.38 -2.72
N ASP A 410 15.48 -24.05 -1.91
CA ASP A 410 15.06 -24.59 -0.62
C ASP A 410 14.71 -23.49 0.39
N ASP A 411 15.41 -22.35 0.35
CA ASP A 411 15.07 -21.19 1.18
C ASP A 411 13.68 -20.64 0.81
N ILE A 412 13.39 -20.54 -0.50
CA ILE A 412 12.09 -20.13 -0.99
C ILE A 412 11.00 -21.10 -0.54
N ASN A 413 11.20 -22.39 -0.74
CA ASN A 413 10.22 -23.42 -0.39
C ASN A 413 9.97 -23.49 1.12
N ARG A 414 10.97 -23.24 1.95
CA ARG A 414 10.79 -23.08 3.41
C ARG A 414 9.94 -21.86 3.73
N ALA A 415 10.22 -20.71 3.11
CA ALA A 415 9.47 -19.49 3.35
C ALA A 415 8.00 -19.64 2.88
N ILE A 416 7.76 -20.25 1.74
CA ILE A 416 6.40 -20.56 1.23
C ILE A 416 5.65 -21.38 2.28
N ARG A 417 6.18 -22.51 2.72
CA ARG A 417 5.51 -23.38 3.71
C ARG A 417 5.32 -22.74 5.08
N ALA A 418 6.21 -21.83 5.47
CA ALA A 418 6.14 -21.16 6.77
C ALA A 418 5.11 -20.02 6.80
N HIS A 419 4.88 -19.35 5.67
CA HIS A 419 4.16 -18.08 5.65
C HIS A 419 2.94 -18.07 4.74
N LEU A 420 2.82 -18.95 3.75
CA LEU A 420 1.67 -18.99 2.85
C LEU A 420 0.70 -20.11 3.24
N ARG A 421 -0.59 -19.89 2.96
CA ARG A 421 -1.67 -20.81 3.28
C ARG A 421 -2.87 -20.56 2.36
N THR A 422 -3.79 -21.51 2.30
CA THR A 422 -5.05 -21.47 1.55
C THR A 422 -6.28 -21.74 2.40
N ASP A 423 -6.10 -21.68 3.71
CA ASP A 423 -7.13 -21.72 4.75
C ASP A 423 -7.07 -20.45 5.60
N ARG A 424 -8.13 -20.16 6.33
CA ARG A 424 -8.22 -18.98 7.20
C ARG A 424 -7.93 -17.70 6.42
N LEU A 425 -8.67 -17.53 5.32
CA LEU A 425 -8.57 -16.41 4.39
C LEU A 425 -9.73 -15.43 4.59
N VAL A 426 -9.51 -14.20 4.19
CA VAL A 426 -10.59 -13.26 3.85
C VAL A 426 -10.67 -13.17 2.33
N VAL A 427 -11.85 -13.42 1.80
CA VAL A 427 -12.18 -13.24 0.38
C VAL A 427 -13.08 -12.01 0.26
N THR A 428 -12.73 -11.07 -0.58
CA THR A 428 -13.60 -9.95 -0.93
C THR A 428 -13.94 -10.01 -2.39
N ALA A 429 -15.21 -9.87 -2.73
CA ALA A 429 -15.70 -9.81 -4.11
C ALA A 429 -16.52 -8.53 -4.35
N VAL A 430 -16.48 -8.00 -5.57
CA VAL A 430 -17.38 -6.95 -6.04
C VAL A 430 -18.14 -7.50 -7.24
N THR A 431 -19.48 -7.48 -7.20
CA THR A 431 -20.34 -8.06 -8.23
C THR A 431 -21.72 -7.41 -8.22
N ARG A 432 -22.50 -7.60 -9.30
CA ARG A 432 -23.89 -7.15 -9.42
C ARG A 432 -24.89 -8.01 -8.65
N ASP A 433 -24.62 -9.31 -8.56
CA ASP A 433 -25.49 -10.28 -7.90
C ASP A 433 -24.77 -10.87 -6.69
N GLY A 434 -24.77 -10.10 -5.59
CA GLY A 434 -24.10 -10.50 -4.35
C GLY A 434 -24.68 -11.76 -3.73
N GLU A 435 -26.00 -11.89 -3.69
CA GLU A 435 -26.66 -13.07 -3.13
C GLU A 435 -26.50 -14.32 -4.01
N GLY A 436 -26.55 -14.17 -5.33
CA GLY A 436 -26.28 -15.29 -6.25
C GLY A 436 -24.83 -15.76 -6.15
N LEU A 437 -23.86 -14.85 -6.04
CA LEU A 437 -22.46 -15.22 -5.80
C LEU A 437 -22.27 -15.88 -4.43
N LYS A 438 -22.94 -15.40 -3.38
CA LYS A 438 -22.93 -16.03 -2.05
C LYS A 438 -23.40 -17.47 -2.12
N GLN A 439 -24.53 -17.73 -2.78
CA GLN A 439 -25.05 -19.08 -2.96
C GLN A 439 -24.06 -19.98 -3.72
N GLN A 440 -23.44 -19.46 -4.79
CA GLN A 440 -22.44 -20.18 -5.55
C GLN A 440 -21.21 -20.55 -4.71
N LEU A 441 -20.65 -19.60 -3.95
CA LEU A 441 -19.45 -19.83 -3.14
C LEU A 441 -19.71 -20.77 -1.96
N ALA A 442 -20.89 -20.73 -1.36
CA ALA A 442 -21.29 -21.62 -0.26
C ALA A 442 -21.65 -23.04 -0.70
N SER A 443 -22.01 -23.23 -1.98
CA SER A 443 -22.36 -24.57 -2.50
C SER A 443 -21.11 -25.43 -2.62
N PRO A 444 -21.17 -26.74 -2.24
CA PRO A 444 -20.11 -27.70 -2.50
C PRO A 444 -20.04 -28.12 -3.98
N ASP A 445 -21.05 -27.80 -4.80
CA ASP A 445 -21.16 -28.26 -6.16
C ASP A 445 -19.95 -27.90 -7.02
N PRO A 446 -19.57 -28.75 -7.98
CA PRO A 446 -18.57 -28.43 -8.97
C PRO A 446 -18.89 -27.14 -9.73
N SER A 447 -17.86 -26.44 -10.19
CA SER A 447 -17.98 -25.22 -10.99
C SER A 447 -17.35 -25.45 -12.39
N PRO A 448 -17.97 -26.26 -13.26
CA PRO A 448 -17.38 -26.56 -14.56
C PRO A 448 -17.27 -25.30 -15.42
N ILE A 449 -16.15 -25.19 -16.14
CA ILE A 449 -15.91 -24.09 -17.08
C ILE A 449 -16.29 -24.54 -18.51
N LYS A 450 -16.88 -23.63 -19.28
CA LYS A 450 -17.11 -23.79 -20.69
C LYS A 450 -16.20 -22.87 -21.50
N TYR A 451 -15.51 -23.45 -22.47
CA TYR A 451 -14.61 -22.71 -23.33
C TYR A 451 -15.25 -22.41 -24.68
N ASN A 452 -14.96 -21.23 -25.22
CA ASN A 452 -15.39 -20.82 -26.57
C ASN A 452 -14.48 -21.39 -27.68
N SER A 453 -13.36 -22.03 -27.30
CA SER A 453 -12.42 -22.66 -28.23
C SER A 453 -11.87 -23.95 -27.63
N PRO A 454 -11.43 -24.92 -28.48
CA PRO A 454 -10.81 -26.14 -28.01
C PRO A 454 -9.61 -25.88 -27.10
N LYS A 455 -9.45 -26.68 -26.05
CA LYS A 455 -8.33 -26.64 -25.12
C LYS A 455 -7.54 -27.96 -25.14
N PRO A 456 -6.25 -27.94 -24.84
CA PRO A 456 -5.45 -29.14 -24.66
C PRO A 456 -6.06 -30.11 -23.64
N ALA A 457 -5.96 -31.41 -23.88
CA ALA A 457 -6.52 -32.41 -22.99
C ALA A 457 -6.03 -32.32 -21.54
N GLY A 458 -4.76 -31.96 -21.33
CA GLY A 458 -4.19 -31.77 -19.99
C GLY A 458 -4.86 -30.65 -19.20
N ILE A 459 -5.26 -29.54 -19.86
CA ILE A 459 -6.00 -28.46 -19.21
C ILE A 459 -7.40 -28.95 -18.81
N LEU A 460 -8.10 -29.65 -19.69
CA LEU A 460 -9.43 -30.19 -19.42
C LEU A 460 -9.42 -31.21 -18.27
N GLU A 461 -8.33 -31.97 -18.12
CA GLU A 461 -8.19 -32.93 -17.02
C GLU A 461 -7.88 -32.20 -15.69
N GLU A 462 -7.01 -31.20 -15.70
CA GLU A 462 -6.73 -30.37 -14.52
C GLU A 462 -7.99 -29.64 -14.05
N ASP A 463 -8.80 -29.11 -14.98
CA ASP A 463 -10.05 -28.43 -14.67
C ASP A 463 -11.04 -29.29 -13.88
N LYS A 464 -11.08 -30.63 -14.11
CA LYS A 464 -11.91 -31.56 -13.32
C LYS A 464 -11.50 -31.63 -11.85
N THR A 465 -10.24 -31.34 -11.54
CA THR A 465 -9.73 -31.21 -10.16
C THR A 465 -10.04 -29.85 -9.60
N VAL A 466 -9.78 -28.79 -10.37
CA VAL A 466 -10.02 -27.40 -9.96
C VAL A 466 -11.50 -27.14 -9.66
N GLU A 467 -12.42 -27.60 -10.52
CA GLU A 467 -13.87 -27.37 -10.36
C GLU A 467 -14.45 -27.96 -9.07
N LYS A 468 -13.77 -28.94 -8.46
CA LYS A 468 -14.19 -29.64 -7.24
C LYS A 468 -13.45 -29.17 -5.99
N ARG A 469 -12.42 -28.32 -6.12
CA ARG A 469 -11.66 -27.83 -4.96
C ARG A 469 -12.59 -27.17 -3.94
N PRO A 470 -12.61 -27.62 -2.67
CA PRO A 470 -13.42 -26.98 -1.63
C PRO A 470 -12.96 -25.53 -1.40
N LEU A 471 -13.90 -24.64 -1.11
CA LEU A 471 -13.60 -23.25 -0.74
C LEU A 471 -13.61 -23.02 0.76
N GLY A 472 -14.10 -23.97 1.57
CA GLY A 472 -14.19 -23.83 3.02
C GLY A 472 -15.23 -22.83 3.51
N LEU A 473 -16.08 -22.30 2.63
CA LEU A 473 -17.08 -21.27 2.93
C LEU A 473 -18.47 -21.88 3.04
N THR A 474 -19.20 -21.49 4.07
CA THR A 474 -20.64 -21.73 4.22
C THR A 474 -21.41 -20.41 4.04
N ALA A 475 -22.73 -20.48 3.91
CA ALA A 475 -23.54 -19.27 3.79
C ALA A 475 -23.43 -18.33 5.02
N ALA A 476 -23.09 -18.88 6.21
CA ALA A 476 -22.89 -18.11 7.42
C ALA A 476 -21.56 -17.32 7.41
N ASP A 477 -20.57 -17.80 6.67
CA ASP A 477 -19.24 -17.16 6.56
C ASP A 477 -19.22 -16.04 5.53
N ILE A 478 -20.32 -15.83 4.78
CA ILE A 478 -20.39 -14.89 3.67
C ILE A 478 -21.38 -13.76 4.00
N THR A 479 -20.87 -12.54 4.04
CA THR A 479 -21.66 -11.32 4.21
C THR A 479 -21.80 -10.59 2.89
N VAL A 480 -23.02 -10.19 2.52
CA VAL A 480 -23.28 -9.32 1.37
C VAL A 480 -23.58 -7.91 1.87
N VAL A 481 -22.92 -6.92 1.28
CA VAL A 481 -23.09 -5.51 1.66
C VAL A 481 -23.35 -4.65 0.41
N PRO A 482 -24.30 -3.72 0.43
CA PRO A 482 -24.49 -2.82 -0.68
C PRO A 482 -23.33 -1.82 -0.79
N VAL A 483 -22.89 -1.49 -2.00
CA VAL A 483 -21.77 -0.55 -2.23
C VAL A 483 -22.01 0.81 -1.56
N ALA A 484 -23.27 1.22 -1.41
CA ALA A 484 -23.63 2.48 -0.75
C ALA A 484 -23.20 2.53 0.72
N SER A 485 -23.13 1.39 1.41
CA SER A 485 -22.71 1.32 2.83
C SER A 485 -21.19 1.23 3.00
N VAL A 486 -20.44 1.00 1.93
CA VAL A 486 -18.99 0.85 2.00
C VAL A 486 -18.34 2.23 2.09
N PHE A 487 -17.56 2.46 3.16
CA PHE A 487 -16.91 3.74 3.48
C PHE A 487 -17.89 4.94 3.54
N GLN A 488 -19.11 4.68 4.04
CA GLN A 488 -20.14 5.70 4.22
C GLN A 488 -19.97 6.54 5.49
#